data_2bbeaef02e8ccf49243f34691b3b6667
#
_entry.id   2bbeaef02e8ccf49243f34691b3b6667
#
_cell.length_a   1.000
_cell.length_b   1.000
_cell.length_c   1.000
_cell.angle_alpha   90.00
_cell.angle_beta   90.00
_cell.angle_gamma   90.00
#
_symmetry.space_group_name_H-M   'P 1'
#
loop_
_entity.id
_entity.type
_entity.pdbx_description
1 polymer ?
#
loop_
_entity_poly.entity_id
_entity_poly.type
_entity_poly.pdbx_seq_one_letter_code
_entity_poly.pdbx_strand_id
1 'polypeptide(L)'
;MTREFAFPGTRPRWAPDRVVDIQHLALVLDVDPVARSVAGTATLRCRALAAETRSVELDAVELTIDRVAVGGEPAEFRHDGRKLRIELPGPAAAGAELAIAITYRGAPRRGLYFIAPDDAYPGKPVQVWSQGQDEDSRYWFPCFDAPHEKATSELTVTVPAHLFAVSNGTLVSDRTEGDRRTLHWRLDVPHSCYLITLAVGDFATIETRWRDVPVVYYVERGRE
;
A
#
# COMPACT_ATOMS: atom_id res chain seq x y z
N MET A 1 6.19 14.29 -40.91
CA MET A 1 5.00 14.56 -40.03
C MET A 1 5.02 13.53 -38.93
N THR A 2 5.39 13.95 -37.71
CA THR A 2 5.30 13.12 -36.51
C THR A 2 3.82 12.96 -36.21
N ARG A 3 3.30 11.75 -36.25
CA ARG A 3 1.94 11.46 -35.78
C ARG A 3 1.93 11.64 -34.25
N GLU A 4 1.16 12.59 -33.76
CA GLU A 4 0.84 12.66 -32.35
C GLU A 4 -0.04 11.46 -31.99
N PHE A 5 0.42 10.61 -31.06
CA PHE A 5 -0.34 9.47 -30.57
C PHE A 5 -1.36 9.86 -29.50
N ALA A 6 -1.33 11.09 -29.01
CA ALA A 6 -2.27 11.58 -28.01
C ALA A 6 -3.64 11.85 -28.65
N PHE A 7 -4.70 11.48 -27.94
CA PHE A 7 -6.06 11.85 -28.34
C PHE A 7 -6.23 13.37 -28.34
N PRO A 8 -7.06 13.93 -29.26
CA PRO A 8 -7.38 15.36 -29.27
C PRO A 8 -7.86 15.82 -27.88
N GLY A 9 -7.26 16.90 -27.38
CA GLY A 9 -7.59 17.45 -26.05
C GLY A 9 -6.82 16.85 -24.88
N THR A 10 -5.97 15.84 -25.10
CA THR A 10 -5.08 15.33 -24.06
C THR A 10 -4.08 16.42 -23.63
N ARG A 11 -4.07 16.72 -22.34
CA ARG A 11 -3.06 17.63 -21.77
C ARG A 11 -1.83 16.82 -21.35
N PRO A 12 -0.61 17.27 -21.67
CA PRO A 12 0.61 16.66 -21.14
C PRO A 12 0.54 16.58 -19.60
N ARG A 13 0.79 15.41 -19.04
CA ARG A 13 1.00 15.22 -17.62
C ARG A 13 2.48 15.01 -17.39
N TRP A 14 3.07 15.87 -16.59
CA TRP A 14 4.44 15.70 -16.14
C TRP A 14 4.46 14.90 -14.86
N ALA A 15 5.47 14.06 -14.67
CA ALA A 15 5.70 13.41 -13.42
C ALA A 15 5.89 14.47 -12.32
N PRO A 16 5.23 14.36 -11.15
CA PRO A 16 5.39 15.31 -10.09
C PRO A 16 6.82 15.30 -9.58
N ASP A 17 7.34 16.47 -9.24
CA ASP A 17 8.64 16.60 -8.59
C ASP A 17 8.59 15.94 -7.20
N ARG A 18 9.69 15.30 -6.82
CA ARG A 18 9.84 14.69 -5.50
C ARG A 18 10.98 15.35 -4.75
N VAL A 19 10.75 15.59 -3.47
CA VAL A 19 11.75 16.16 -2.57
C VAL A 19 12.51 15.11 -1.78
N VAL A 20 12.00 13.86 -1.79
CA VAL A 20 12.62 12.69 -1.18
C VAL A 20 12.61 11.53 -2.18
N ASP A 21 13.56 10.62 -2.01
CA ASP A 21 13.65 9.32 -2.67
C ASP A 21 13.18 8.26 -1.67
N ILE A 22 12.06 7.61 -1.94
CA ILE A 22 11.51 6.58 -1.05
C ILE A 22 12.22 5.27 -1.35
N GLN A 23 12.96 4.75 -0.39
CA GLN A 23 13.78 3.55 -0.55
C GLN A 23 13.06 2.30 -0.07
N HIS A 24 12.18 2.45 0.94
CA HIS A 24 11.45 1.34 1.52
C HIS A 24 10.11 1.80 2.08
N LEU A 25 9.07 0.99 1.87
CA LEU A 25 7.73 1.17 2.43
C LEU A 25 7.35 -0.05 3.26
N ALA A 26 7.12 0.14 4.55
CA ALA A 26 6.58 -0.87 5.44
C ALA A 26 5.13 -0.53 5.80
N LEU A 27 4.22 -1.47 5.56
CA LEU A 27 2.81 -1.37 5.92
C LEU A 27 2.50 -2.38 7.02
N VAL A 28 1.94 -1.92 8.14
CA VAL A 28 1.40 -2.76 9.21
C VAL A 28 -0.08 -2.47 9.33
N LEU A 29 -0.92 -3.40 8.88
CA LEU A 29 -2.33 -3.16 8.66
C LEU A 29 -3.22 -4.17 9.41
N ASP A 30 -4.31 -3.69 9.92
CA ASP A 30 -5.49 -4.46 10.29
C ASP A 30 -6.55 -4.27 9.21
N VAL A 31 -7.03 -5.37 8.64
CA VAL A 31 -8.04 -5.36 7.59
C VAL A 31 -9.28 -6.10 8.08
N ASP A 32 -10.40 -5.39 8.08
CA ASP A 32 -11.71 -5.97 8.38
C ASP A 32 -12.54 -6.08 7.10
N PRO A 33 -12.67 -7.29 6.53
CA PRO A 33 -13.45 -7.50 5.31
C PRO A 33 -14.94 -7.21 5.47
N VAL A 34 -15.49 -7.41 6.67
CA VAL A 34 -16.92 -7.21 6.96
C VAL A 34 -17.24 -5.74 7.14
N ALA A 35 -16.43 -5.05 7.97
CA ALA A 35 -16.55 -3.60 8.15
C ALA A 35 -16.07 -2.81 6.93
N ARG A 36 -15.42 -3.48 5.95
CA ARG A 36 -14.84 -2.88 4.74
C ARG A 36 -13.86 -1.76 5.07
N SER A 37 -12.98 -2.02 6.02
CA SER A 37 -12.07 -1.02 6.55
C SER A 37 -10.63 -1.52 6.63
N VAL A 38 -9.72 -0.56 6.62
CA VAL A 38 -8.29 -0.76 6.85
C VAL A 38 -7.83 0.27 7.88
N ALA A 39 -6.99 -0.17 8.81
CA ALA A 39 -6.32 0.71 9.75
C ALA A 39 -4.89 0.23 9.99
N GLY A 40 -3.98 1.14 10.31
CA GLY A 40 -2.61 0.73 10.60
C GLY A 40 -1.60 1.85 10.46
N THR A 41 -0.38 1.45 10.15
CA THR A 41 0.75 2.38 10.01
C THR A 41 1.50 2.11 8.71
N ALA A 42 1.74 3.16 7.94
CA ALA A 42 2.68 3.20 6.83
C ALA A 42 3.97 3.85 7.32
N THR A 43 5.10 3.15 7.17
CA THR A 43 6.43 3.67 7.49
C THR A 43 7.25 3.78 6.22
N LEU A 44 7.70 5.00 5.90
CA LEU A 44 8.54 5.28 4.76
C LEU A 44 9.97 5.54 5.24
N ARG A 45 10.93 4.80 4.68
CA ARG A 45 12.34 5.17 4.76
C ARG A 45 12.70 5.88 3.47
N CYS A 46 13.13 7.11 3.58
CA CYS A 46 13.45 7.93 2.41
C CYS A 46 14.71 8.75 2.63
N ARG A 47 15.23 9.28 1.54
CA ARG A 47 16.42 10.15 1.52
C ARG A 47 16.04 11.49 0.92
N ALA A 48 16.41 12.58 1.58
CA ALA A 48 16.20 13.93 1.06
C ALA A 48 16.99 14.14 -0.25
N LEU A 49 16.35 14.66 -1.29
CA LEU A 49 16.98 14.92 -2.59
C LEU A 49 17.54 16.33 -2.69
N ALA A 50 16.91 17.31 -2.07
CA ALA A 50 17.32 18.69 -2.08
C ALA A 50 17.94 19.13 -0.74
N ALA A 51 18.83 20.11 -0.79
CA ALA A 51 19.27 20.79 0.40
C ALA A 51 18.10 21.56 1.04
N GLU A 52 18.07 21.60 2.37
CA GLU A 52 17.02 22.29 3.13
C GLU A 52 15.59 21.80 2.88
N THR A 53 15.41 20.48 2.64
CA THR A 53 14.08 19.89 2.61
C THR A 53 13.37 20.11 3.94
N ARG A 54 12.25 20.82 3.95
CA ARG A 54 11.51 21.23 5.17
C ARG A 54 10.20 20.48 5.34
N SER A 55 9.67 19.91 4.28
CA SER A 55 8.43 19.15 4.31
C SER A 55 8.41 18.07 3.25
N VAL A 56 7.61 17.05 3.48
CA VAL A 56 7.32 15.96 2.54
C VAL A 56 5.82 15.94 2.24
N GLU A 57 5.46 15.85 0.98
CA GLU A 57 4.07 15.71 0.56
C GLU A 57 3.82 14.33 -0.04
N LEU A 58 2.77 13.68 0.44
CA LEU A 58 2.32 12.37 0.00
C LEU A 58 0.87 12.44 -0.48
N ASP A 59 0.47 11.47 -1.27
CA ASP A 59 -0.91 11.23 -1.62
C ASP A 59 -1.59 10.41 -0.52
N ALA A 60 -2.79 10.83 -0.09
CA ALA A 60 -3.61 10.15 0.89
C ALA A 60 -5.06 10.58 0.68
N VAL A 61 -5.83 9.79 -0.08
CA VAL A 61 -7.17 10.18 -0.51
C VAL A 61 -8.22 9.45 0.32
N GLU A 62 -9.16 10.20 0.87
CA GLU A 62 -10.27 9.65 1.69
C GLU A 62 -9.79 8.84 2.92
N LEU A 63 -8.55 9.04 3.36
CA LEU A 63 -8.00 8.46 4.58
C LEU A 63 -8.13 9.43 5.75
N THR A 64 -8.32 8.92 6.95
CA THR A 64 -8.17 9.68 8.19
C THR A 64 -6.75 9.48 8.71
N ILE A 65 -6.01 10.56 8.82
CA ILE A 65 -4.65 10.52 9.40
C ILE A 65 -4.74 10.81 10.89
N ASP A 66 -4.36 9.84 11.70
CA ASP A 66 -4.46 9.94 13.16
C ASP A 66 -3.19 10.50 13.79
N ARG A 67 -2.03 10.14 13.23
CA ARG A 67 -0.72 10.54 13.76
C ARG A 67 0.35 10.48 12.67
N VAL A 68 1.30 11.40 12.74
CA VAL A 68 2.54 11.36 11.96
C VAL A 68 3.73 11.50 12.91
N ALA A 69 4.78 10.74 12.65
CA ALA A 69 6.06 10.84 13.36
C ALA A 69 7.22 10.85 12.36
N VAL A 70 8.25 11.63 12.62
CA VAL A 70 9.50 11.70 11.86
C VAL A 70 10.66 11.38 12.79
N GLY A 71 11.44 10.34 12.46
CA GLY A 71 12.52 9.87 13.32
C GLY A 71 12.06 9.33 14.68
N GLY A 72 10.80 8.95 14.80
CA GLY A 72 10.17 8.49 16.05
C GLY A 72 9.47 9.60 16.85
N GLU A 73 9.73 10.86 16.57
CA GLU A 73 9.13 12.00 17.24
C GLU A 73 7.87 12.48 16.53
N PRO A 74 6.82 12.92 17.25
CA PRO A 74 5.63 13.50 16.64
C PRO A 74 5.96 14.68 15.72
N ALA A 75 5.31 14.71 14.56
CA ALA A 75 5.51 15.76 13.56
C ALA A 75 4.19 16.47 13.25
N GLU A 76 4.27 17.77 12.97
CA GLU A 76 3.14 18.53 12.47
C GLU A 76 2.79 18.10 11.03
N PHE A 77 1.51 18.03 10.74
CA PHE A 77 1.04 17.70 9.41
C PHE A 77 -0.26 18.42 9.07
N ARG A 78 -0.53 18.53 7.78
CA ARG A 78 -1.82 19.00 7.23
C ARG A 78 -2.31 18.01 6.22
N HIS A 79 -3.59 17.67 6.29
CA HIS A 79 -4.25 16.78 5.35
C HIS A 79 -5.51 17.45 4.84
N ASP A 80 -5.65 17.57 3.52
CA ASP A 80 -6.79 18.22 2.86
C ASP A 80 -7.81 17.22 2.31
N GLY A 81 -7.68 15.94 2.66
CA GLY A 81 -8.47 14.82 2.14
C GLY A 81 -7.90 14.20 0.87
N ARG A 82 -6.80 14.75 0.32
CA ARG A 82 -6.12 14.25 -0.88
C ARG A 82 -4.60 14.22 -0.74
N LYS A 83 -4.02 15.27 -0.16
CA LYS A 83 -2.58 15.44 0.06
C LYS A 83 -2.29 15.51 1.54
N LEU A 84 -1.28 14.79 1.95
CA LEU A 84 -0.73 14.80 3.29
C LEU A 84 0.62 15.52 3.24
N ARG A 85 0.67 16.74 3.77
CA ARG A 85 1.91 17.49 3.95
C ARG A 85 2.43 17.33 5.36
N ILE A 86 3.66 16.87 5.48
CA ILE A 86 4.35 16.56 6.73
C ILE A 86 5.49 17.58 6.89
N GLU A 87 5.50 18.31 7.99
CA GLU A 87 6.60 19.24 8.32
C GLU A 87 7.71 18.46 9.02
N LEU A 88 8.96 18.67 8.56
CA LEU A 88 10.12 18.05 9.20
C LEU A 88 10.52 18.83 10.45
N PRO A 89 11.06 18.20 11.50
CA PRO A 89 11.49 18.89 12.72
C PRO A 89 12.54 19.96 12.50
N GLY A 90 13.25 19.87 11.38
CA GLY A 90 14.24 20.86 10.92
C GLY A 90 14.58 20.61 9.45
N PRO A 91 15.28 21.52 8.78
CA PRO A 91 15.66 21.33 7.39
C PRO A 91 16.60 20.13 7.24
N ALA A 92 16.24 19.19 6.40
CA ALA A 92 17.06 18.03 6.07
C ALA A 92 18.03 18.39 4.94
N ALA A 93 19.30 18.08 5.12
CA ALA A 93 20.32 18.21 4.08
C ALA A 93 20.10 17.20 2.95
N ALA A 94 20.59 17.52 1.75
CA ALA A 94 20.61 16.55 0.67
C ALA A 94 21.33 15.25 1.09
N GLY A 95 20.71 14.10 0.83
CA GLY A 95 21.19 12.78 1.22
C GLY A 95 20.85 12.37 2.66
N ALA A 96 20.23 13.23 3.47
CA ALA A 96 19.80 12.87 4.82
C ALA A 96 18.74 11.77 4.80
N GLU A 97 18.90 10.77 5.65
CA GLU A 97 17.92 9.68 5.80
C GLU A 97 16.78 10.14 6.73
N LEU A 98 15.56 9.81 6.34
CA LEU A 98 14.35 10.14 7.05
C LEU A 98 13.51 8.87 7.24
N ALA A 99 12.93 8.70 8.42
CA ALA A 99 11.95 7.69 8.72
C ALA A 99 10.63 8.39 9.08
N ILE A 100 9.59 8.20 8.27
CA ILE A 100 8.28 8.84 8.44
C ILE A 100 7.26 7.74 8.71
N ALA A 101 6.63 7.76 9.87
CA ALA A 101 5.58 6.83 10.25
C ALA A 101 4.23 7.57 10.29
N ILE A 102 3.23 7.00 9.60
CA ILE A 102 1.90 7.58 9.46
C ILE A 102 0.88 6.56 9.93
N THR A 103 0.21 6.86 11.04
CA THR A 103 -0.91 6.04 11.54
C THR A 103 -2.20 6.58 10.94
N TYR A 104 -2.98 5.69 10.35
CA TYR A 104 -4.17 6.08 9.60
C TYR A 104 -5.23 4.99 9.61
N ARG A 105 -6.44 5.36 9.16
CA ARG A 105 -7.54 4.45 8.90
C ARG A 105 -8.37 4.94 7.73
N GLY A 106 -9.13 4.03 7.11
CA GLY A 106 -10.03 4.36 6.03
C GLY A 106 -11.01 3.23 5.70
N ALA A 107 -12.01 3.57 4.87
CA ALA A 107 -12.95 2.63 4.27
C ALA A 107 -12.88 2.75 2.73
N PRO A 108 -11.82 2.21 2.11
CA PRO A 108 -11.54 2.39 0.69
C PRO A 108 -12.69 1.88 -0.19
N ARG A 109 -12.97 2.64 -1.26
CA ARG A 109 -13.86 2.22 -2.34
C ARG A 109 -13.12 2.14 -3.68
N ARG A 110 -11.84 2.51 -3.68
CA ARG A 110 -10.89 2.42 -4.79
C ARG A 110 -9.54 1.96 -4.23
N GLY A 111 -8.73 1.36 -5.08
CA GLY A 111 -7.42 0.86 -4.72
C GLY A 111 -7.47 -0.42 -3.89
N LEU A 112 -8.39 -0.53 -2.93
CA LEU A 112 -8.67 -1.73 -2.16
C LEU A 112 -10.19 -1.99 -2.18
N TYR A 113 -10.58 -3.18 -2.61
CA TYR A 113 -11.97 -3.57 -2.84
C TYR A 113 -12.38 -4.68 -1.89
N PHE A 114 -13.59 -4.57 -1.35
CA PHE A 114 -14.15 -5.52 -0.39
C PHE A 114 -15.36 -6.22 -1.01
N ILE A 115 -15.33 -7.54 -1.00
CA ILE A 115 -16.43 -8.41 -1.42
C ILE A 115 -16.93 -9.13 -0.18
N ALA A 116 -18.23 -9.10 0.03
CA ALA A 116 -18.90 -9.83 1.10
C ALA A 116 -20.31 -10.22 0.64
N PRO A 117 -20.95 -11.22 1.26
CA PRO A 117 -22.35 -11.52 1.04
C PRO A 117 -23.23 -10.27 1.18
N ASP A 118 -24.25 -10.19 0.33
CA ASP A 118 -25.31 -9.18 0.41
C ASP A 118 -26.67 -9.82 0.09
N ASP A 119 -27.74 -9.05 0.25
CA ASP A 119 -29.11 -9.58 0.06
C ASP A 119 -29.37 -10.12 -1.35
N ALA A 120 -28.72 -9.53 -2.37
CA ALA A 120 -28.87 -9.98 -3.75
C ALA A 120 -28.02 -11.22 -4.06
N TYR A 121 -26.91 -11.40 -3.34
CA TYR A 121 -25.94 -12.47 -3.55
C TYR A 121 -25.42 -13.00 -2.20
N PRO A 122 -26.24 -13.76 -1.44
CA PRO A 122 -25.86 -14.25 -0.11
C PRO A 122 -24.73 -15.30 -0.14
N GLY A 123 -24.44 -15.89 -1.29
CA GLY A 123 -23.35 -16.84 -1.48
C GLY A 123 -22.02 -16.25 -1.94
N LYS A 124 -21.86 -14.92 -1.96
CA LYS A 124 -20.56 -14.31 -2.27
C LYS A 124 -19.50 -14.69 -1.25
N PRO A 125 -18.27 -14.96 -1.70
CA PRO A 125 -17.17 -15.14 -0.77
C PRO A 125 -16.85 -13.85 -0.03
N VAL A 126 -16.21 -13.96 1.14
CA VAL A 126 -15.58 -12.82 1.81
C VAL A 126 -14.17 -12.68 1.25
N GLN A 127 -13.92 -11.58 0.55
CA GLN A 127 -12.63 -11.34 -0.10
C GLN A 127 -12.26 -9.85 -0.04
N VAL A 128 -10.96 -9.59 -0.02
CA VAL A 128 -10.40 -8.26 -0.22
C VAL A 128 -9.34 -8.35 -1.30
N TRP A 129 -9.29 -7.39 -2.22
CA TRP A 129 -8.25 -7.36 -3.24
C TRP A 129 -7.91 -5.92 -3.63
N SER A 130 -6.66 -5.70 -3.97
CA SER A 130 -6.16 -4.39 -4.37
C SER A 130 -6.03 -4.26 -5.88
N GLN A 131 -6.23 -3.03 -6.38
CA GLN A 131 -5.93 -2.61 -7.75
C GLN A 131 -5.40 -1.19 -7.69
N GLY A 132 -4.08 -1.05 -7.83
CA GLY A 132 -3.39 0.24 -7.65
C GLY A 132 -3.21 1.04 -8.94
N GLN A 133 -3.34 0.43 -10.11
CA GLN A 133 -3.09 1.11 -11.40
C GLN A 133 -4.27 2.03 -11.77
N ASP A 134 -4.01 3.29 -12.21
CA ASP A 134 -2.67 3.90 -12.40
C ASP A 134 -2.14 4.54 -11.11
N GLU A 135 -2.98 5.17 -10.29
CA GLU A 135 -2.67 5.98 -9.11
C GLU A 135 -3.74 5.79 -8.03
N ASP A 136 -4.16 4.54 -7.80
CA ASP A 136 -5.21 4.20 -6.83
C ASP A 136 -4.66 3.64 -5.51
N SER A 137 -3.33 3.54 -5.34
CA SER A 137 -2.71 3.15 -4.07
C SER A 137 -3.01 4.15 -2.96
N ARG A 138 -3.09 5.42 -3.28
CA ARG A 138 -3.42 6.54 -2.38
C ARG A 138 -4.74 6.40 -1.63
N TYR A 139 -5.63 5.53 -2.07
CA TYR A 139 -6.93 5.33 -1.44
C TYR A 139 -6.90 4.34 -0.28
N TRP A 140 -5.79 3.56 -0.12
CA TRP A 140 -5.72 2.59 0.95
C TRP A 140 -4.45 2.62 1.79
N PHE A 141 -3.41 3.36 1.34
CA PHE A 141 -2.27 3.76 2.19
C PHE A 141 -1.66 5.08 1.71
N PRO A 142 -1.09 5.90 2.62
CA PRO A 142 -0.35 7.10 2.25
C PRO A 142 0.92 6.75 1.49
N CYS A 143 1.14 7.35 0.32
CA CYS A 143 2.29 7.09 -0.55
C CYS A 143 2.61 8.28 -1.47
N PHE A 144 3.74 8.24 -2.12
CA PHE A 144 3.98 9.05 -3.31
C PHE A 144 3.52 8.23 -4.52
N ASP A 145 2.28 8.44 -4.94
CA ASP A 145 1.58 7.57 -5.90
C ASP A 145 1.90 7.96 -7.34
N ALA A 146 3.16 7.79 -7.71
CA ALA A 146 3.63 8.03 -9.07
C ALA A 146 4.54 6.88 -9.54
N PRO A 147 4.38 6.41 -10.79
CA PRO A 147 5.06 5.19 -11.29
C PRO A 147 6.58 5.25 -11.30
N HIS A 148 7.17 6.46 -11.35
CA HIS A 148 8.61 6.64 -11.36
C HIS A 148 9.27 6.53 -9.98
N GLU A 149 8.48 6.57 -8.90
CA GLU A 149 8.96 6.29 -7.55
C GLU A 149 8.95 4.77 -7.32
N LYS A 150 10.11 4.22 -7.01
CA LYS A 150 10.28 2.78 -6.79
C LYS A 150 10.95 2.53 -5.46
N ALA A 151 10.34 1.69 -4.65
CA ALA A 151 10.84 1.30 -3.35
C ALA A 151 10.73 -0.22 -3.14
N THR A 152 11.53 -0.77 -2.26
CA THR A 152 11.26 -2.09 -1.68
C THR A 152 10.06 -2.00 -0.76
N SER A 153 9.37 -3.11 -0.51
CA SER A 153 8.21 -3.07 0.37
C SER A 153 8.11 -4.28 1.29
N GLU A 154 7.45 -4.07 2.41
CA GLU A 154 6.94 -5.13 3.26
C GLU A 154 5.52 -4.83 3.73
N LEU A 155 4.72 -5.88 3.86
CA LEU A 155 3.34 -5.81 4.30
C LEU A 155 3.11 -6.82 5.42
N THR A 156 2.86 -6.32 6.63
CA THR A 156 2.34 -7.10 7.74
C THR A 156 0.84 -6.85 7.83
N VAL A 157 0.03 -7.87 7.59
CA VAL A 157 -1.42 -7.74 7.57
C VAL A 157 -2.08 -8.69 8.54
N THR A 158 -2.99 -8.16 9.35
CA THR A 158 -3.81 -8.93 10.28
C THR A 158 -5.24 -9.01 9.75
N VAL A 159 -5.77 -10.23 9.71
CA VAL A 159 -7.10 -10.56 9.18
C VAL A 159 -7.80 -11.57 10.12
N PRO A 160 -9.11 -11.86 9.97
CA PRO A 160 -9.76 -12.98 10.65
C PRO A 160 -9.02 -14.31 10.43
N ALA A 161 -8.91 -15.15 11.47
CA ALA A 161 -8.05 -16.34 11.49
C ALA A 161 -8.33 -17.36 10.38
N HIS A 162 -9.57 -17.43 9.89
CA HIS A 162 -9.98 -18.35 8.82
C HIS A 162 -9.60 -17.86 7.41
N LEU A 163 -9.12 -16.61 7.27
CA LEU A 163 -8.71 -16.06 6.00
C LEU A 163 -7.18 -16.11 5.84
N PHE A 164 -6.75 -16.14 4.59
CA PHE A 164 -5.35 -16.02 4.20
C PHE A 164 -5.14 -14.73 3.42
N ALA A 165 -4.03 -14.06 3.68
CA ALA A 165 -3.65 -12.85 2.95
C ALA A 165 -2.40 -13.08 2.12
N VAL A 166 -2.48 -12.78 0.83
CA VAL A 166 -1.37 -12.87 -0.13
C VAL A 166 -0.92 -11.47 -0.50
N SER A 167 0.39 -11.27 -0.58
CA SER A 167 1.00 -10.02 -1.03
C SER A 167 2.25 -10.30 -1.89
N ASN A 168 2.97 -9.24 -2.25
CA ASN A 168 4.18 -9.32 -3.06
C ASN A 168 5.36 -9.95 -2.29
N GLY A 169 6.22 -10.64 -3.04
CA GLY A 169 7.50 -11.14 -2.54
C GLY A 169 7.39 -12.48 -1.81
N THR A 170 8.10 -12.62 -0.70
CA THR A 170 8.20 -13.86 0.08
C THR A 170 7.42 -13.75 1.37
N LEU A 171 6.67 -14.79 1.72
CA LEU A 171 6.04 -14.92 3.04
C LEU A 171 7.13 -15.15 4.11
N VAL A 172 7.32 -14.17 4.97
CA VAL A 172 8.33 -14.18 6.04
C VAL A 172 7.78 -14.87 7.30
N SER A 173 6.52 -14.60 7.63
CA SER A 173 5.87 -15.25 8.77
C SER A 173 4.36 -15.31 8.61
N ASP A 174 3.76 -16.33 9.22
CA ASP A 174 2.33 -16.58 9.31
C ASP A 174 2.03 -17.05 10.74
N ARG A 175 1.23 -16.29 11.48
CA ARG A 175 0.94 -16.54 12.89
C ARG A 175 -0.55 -16.36 13.15
N THR A 176 -1.15 -17.31 13.83
CA THR A 176 -2.54 -17.21 14.27
C THR A 176 -2.58 -17.12 15.79
N GLU A 177 -3.26 -16.11 16.30
CA GLU A 177 -3.47 -15.86 17.72
C GLU A 177 -4.97 -15.60 17.95
N GLY A 178 -5.64 -16.54 18.62
CA GLY A 178 -7.08 -16.48 18.82
C GLY A 178 -7.84 -16.49 17.49
N ASP A 179 -8.65 -15.48 17.28
CA ASP A 179 -9.48 -15.28 16.08
C ASP A 179 -8.82 -14.41 14.99
N ARG A 180 -7.53 -14.12 15.15
CA ARG A 180 -6.75 -13.27 14.25
C ARG A 180 -5.55 -14.02 13.66
N ARG A 181 -5.25 -13.72 12.39
CA ARG A 181 -4.07 -14.24 11.68
C ARG A 181 -3.27 -13.08 11.13
N THR A 182 -1.97 -13.07 11.41
CA THR A 182 -1.03 -12.04 10.97
C THR A 182 -0.01 -12.66 10.02
N LEU A 183 0.05 -12.12 8.81
CA LEU A 183 0.98 -12.56 7.77
C LEU A 183 1.93 -11.42 7.44
N HIS A 184 3.23 -11.74 7.30
CA HIS A 184 4.25 -10.79 6.91
C HIS A 184 4.87 -11.21 5.57
N TRP A 185 4.74 -10.33 4.58
CA TRP A 185 5.31 -10.48 3.24
C TRP A 185 6.38 -9.42 3.01
N ARG A 186 7.42 -9.78 2.23
CA ARG A 186 8.51 -8.86 1.92
C ARG A 186 8.99 -9.01 0.48
N LEU A 187 9.16 -7.87 -0.20
CA LEU A 187 9.72 -7.78 -1.54
C LEU A 187 10.93 -6.84 -1.52
N ASP A 188 12.13 -7.40 -1.73
CA ASP A 188 13.41 -6.66 -1.74
C ASP A 188 13.78 -6.09 -3.12
N VAL A 189 12.90 -6.23 -4.11
CA VAL A 189 13.07 -5.64 -5.44
C VAL A 189 12.31 -4.33 -5.50
N PRO A 190 12.95 -3.18 -5.80
CA PRO A 190 12.27 -1.90 -5.92
C PRO A 190 11.19 -1.91 -7.01
N HIS A 191 10.00 -1.50 -6.66
CA HIS A 191 8.84 -1.44 -7.57
C HIS A 191 7.94 -0.24 -7.24
N SER A 192 7.12 0.15 -8.21
CA SER A 192 6.18 1.25 -8.05
C SER A 192 5.06 0.87 -7.09
N CYS A 193 4.55 1.83 -6.32
CA CYS A 193 3.53 1.58 -5.29
C CYS A 193 2.22 0.99 -5.85
N TYR A 194 1.84 1.30 -7.09
CA TYR A 194 0.65 0.71 -7.71
C TYR A 194 0.75 -0.82 -7.93
N LEU A 195 1.94 -1.39 -7.81
CA LEU A 195 2.19 -2.84 -7.87
C LEU A 195 2.13 -3.51 -6.49
N ILE A 196 2.00 -2.74 -5.40
CA ILE A 196 1.77 -3.33 -4.08
C ILE A 196 0.38 -3.94 -4.06
N THR A 197 0.34 -5.26 -3.82
CA THR A 197 -0.90 -6.03 -3.86
C THR A 197 -1.26 -6.58 -2.49
N LEU A 198 -2.56 -6.72 -2.29
CA LEU A 198 -3.14 -7.45 -1.18
C LEU A 198 -4.35 -8.24 -1.71
N ALA A 199 -4.37 -9.54 -1.49
CA ALA A 199 -5.52 -10.37 -1.71
C ALA A 199 -5.82 -11.18 -0.44
N VAL A 200 -7.04 -11.07 0.08
CA VAL A 200 -7.49 -11.76 1.29
C VAL A 200 -8.69 -12.63 0.94
N GLY A 201 -8.71 -13.86 1.41
CA GLY A 201 -9.82 -14.78 1.19
C GLY A 201 -9.62 -16.14 1.86
N ASP A 202 -10.66 -16.97 1.80
CA ASP A 202 -10.53 -18.40 2.11
C ASP A 202 -10.05 -19.13 0.84
N PHE A 203 -8.73 -19.25 0.71
CA PHE A 203 -8.11 -19.83 -0.47
C PHE A 203 -7.75 -21.30 -0.27
N ALA A 204 -7.96 -22.09 -1.33
CA ALA A 204 -7.25 -23.33 -1.55
C ALA A 204 -5.95 -23.05 -2.31
N THR A 205 -4.94 -23.87 -2.08
CA THR A 205 -3.61 -23.71 -2.65
C THR A 205 -3.29 -24.84 -3.61
N ILE A 206 -2.89 -24.50 -4.83
CA ILE A 206 -2.36 -25.46 -5.81
C ILE A 206 -0.89 -25.14 -6.00
N GLU A 207 -0.02 -26.10 -5.71
CA GLU A 207 1.42 -25.94 -5.81
C GLU A 207 1.99 -26.72 -6.98
N THR A 208 2.86 -26.08 -7.74
CA THR A 208 3.63 -26.69 -8.81
C THR A 208 5.03 -26.05 -8.87
N ARG A 209 5.84 -26.46 -9.79
CA ARG A 209 7.18 -25.91 -9.98
C ARG A 209 7.49 -25.73 -11.46
N TRP A 210 8.16 -24.63 -11.75
CA TRP A 210 8.81 -24.44 -13.03
C TRP A 210 10.33 -24.41 -12.81
N ARG A 211 11.02 -25.45 -13.20
CA ARG A 211 12.44 -25.70 -12.82
C ARG A 211 12.56 -25.69 -11.29
N ASP A 212 13.40 -24.80 -10.73
CA ASP A 212 13.59 -24.64 -9.30
C ASP A 212 12.70 -23.57 -8.66
N VAL A 213 11.85 -22.91 -9.46
CA VAL A 213 10.95 -21.86 -8.99
C VAL A 213 9.62 -22.48 -8.55
N PRO A 214 9.20 -22.31 -7.29
CA PRO A 214 7.88 -22.70 -6.86
C PRO A 214 6.82 -21.80 -7.53
N VAL A 215 5.74 -22.41 -7.99
CA VAL A 215 4.58 -21.71 -8.55
C VAL A 215 3.38 -22.08 -7.70
N VAL A 216 2.76 -21.10 -7.09
CA VAL A 216 1.64 -21.29 -6.18
C VAL A 216 0.44 -20.52 -6.69
N TYR A 217 -0.69 -21.20 -6.82
CA TYR A 217 -1.97 -20.60 -7.15
C TYR A 217 -2.83 -20.58 -5.90
N TYR A 218 -3.37 -19.42 -5.59
CA TYR A 218 -4.37 -19.22 -4.56
C TYR A 218 -5.72 -19.07 -5.27
N VAL A 219 -6.60 -20.03 -5.08
CA VAL A 219 -7.90 -20.07 -5.75
C VAL A 219 -9.02 -20.09 -4.72
N GLU A 220 -10.20 -19.65 -5.10
CA GLU A 220 -11.38 -19.77 -4.26
C GLU A 220 -11.63 -21.25 -3.96
N ARG A 221 -11.87 -21.57 -2.69
CA ARG A 221 -12.11 -22.96 -2.25
C ARG A 221 -13.29 -23.59 -2.98
N GLY A 222 -13.08 -24.79 -3.51
CA GLY A 222 -14.03 -25.49 -4.38
C GLY A 222 -13.90 -25.15 -5.87
N ARG A 223 -12.80 -24.46 -6.24
CA ARG A 223 -12.42 -24.14 -7.63
C ARG A 223 -11.03 -24.67 -8.01
N GLU A 224 -10.47 -25.59 -7.22
CA GLU A 224 -9.17 -26.25 -7.43
C GLU A 224 -9.10 -27.07 -8.71
#